data_f60e3b5ee1f2b9c10d3f38954b721bbc
#
_entry.id   f60e3b5ee1f2b9c10d3f38954b721bbc
#
_cell.length_a   1.000
_cell.length_b   1.000
_cell.length_c   1.000
_cell.angle_alpha   90.00
_cell.angle_beta   90.00
_cell.angle_gamma   90.00
#
_symmetry.space_group_name_H-M   'P 1'
#
loop_
_entity.id
_entity.type
_entity.pdbx_description
1 polymer ?
#
loop_
_entity_poly.entity_id
_entity_poly.type
_entity_poly.pdbx_seq_one_letter_code
_entity_poly.pdbx_strand_id
1 'polypeptide(L)'
;MATDREQIKEFLDIASEQMKIWMDSIDVEALSTAKKLILDAEANKNRVHVTGIGKPGHVAGYAASLLSSTATPAYELHGTEAVHGSSGQVLPGDVVIAISNSGETMELKATVETLKKNGAKIIALTGKPESWLAKAGDVALIAGVAQEGDSMNKPPRASI
;
A
#
# COMPACT_ATOMS: atom_id res chain seq x y z
N MET A 1 -30.06 14.79 18.74
CA MET A 1 -28.97 13.84 18.43
C MET A 1 -29.45 13.03 17.24
N ALA A 2 -28.57 12.82 16.24
CA ALA A 2 -28.89 11.96 15.12
C ALA A 2 -29.15 10.52 15.60
N THR A 3 -30.08 9.83 14.99
CA THR A 3 -30.37 8.41 15.26
C THR A 3 -29.22 7.53 14.74
N ASP A 4 -29.06 6.32 15.28
CA ASP A 4 -28.05 5.35 14.81
C ASP A 4 -28.19 5.09 13.29
N ARG A 5 -29.42 5.05 12.78
CA ARG A 5 -29.68 4.88 11.35
C ARG A 5 -29.14 6.04 10.51
N GLU A 6 -29.30 7.27 10.98
CA GLU A 6 -28.78 8.46 10.29
C GLU A 6 -27.25 8.47 10.31
N GLN A 7 -26.63 8.11 11.45
CA GLN A 7 -25.18 8.02 11.57
C GLN A 7 -24.58 6.93 10.67
N ILE A 8 -25.20 5.74 10.61
CA ILE A 8 -24.79 4.66 9.71
C ILE A 8 -24.91 5.10 8.25
N LYS A 9 -26.04 5.76 7.89
CA LYS A 9 -26.23 6.25 6.54
C LYS A 9 -25.18 7.29 6.15
N GLU A 10 -24.90 8.26 7.02
CA GLU A 10 -23.88 9.28 6.80
C GLU A 10 -22.49 8.65 6.56
N PHE A 11 -22.11 7.67 7.40
CA PHE A 11 -20.84 6.94 7.21
C PHE A 11 -20.77 6.25 5.82
N LEU A 12 -21.84 5.54 5.43
CA LEU A 12 -21.87 4.82 4.14
C LEU A 12 -21.87 5.78 2.95
N ASP A 13 -22.56 6.91 3.06
CA ASP A 13 -22.61 7.94 2.02
C ASP A 13 -21.19 8.54 1.81
N ILE A 14 -20.50 8.91 2.90
CA ILE A 14 -19.13 9.43 2.84
C ILE A 14 -18.18 8.37 2.24
N ALA A 15 -18.20 7.15 2.74
CA ALA A 15 -17.32 6.09 2.24
C ALA A 15 -17.55 5.81 0.74
N SER A 16 -18.80 5.80 0.30
CA SER A 16 -19.16 5.60 -1.11
C SER A 16 -18.68 6.75 -1.99
N GLU A 17 -18.80 7.98 -1.51
CA GLU A 17 -18.34 9.15 -2.24
C GLU A 17 -16.81 9.19 -2.34
N GLN A 18 -16.10 8.90 -1.26
CA GLN A 18 -14.63 8.83 -1.27
C GLN A 18 -14.14 7.73 -2.22
N MET A 19 -14.84 6.60 -2.31
CA MET A 19 -14.53 5.54 -3.27
C MET A 19 -14.67 6.04 -4.71
N LYS A 20 -15.73 6.76 -5.04
CA LYS A 20 -15.93 7.33 -6.39
C LYS A 20 -14.84 8.34 -6.74
N ILE A 21 -14.54 9.26 -5.82
CA ILE A 21 -13.47 10.25 -6.01
C ILE A 21 -12.14 9.56 -6.28
N TRP A 22 -11.81 8.51 -5.52
CA TRP A 22 -10.60 7.74 -5.74
C TRP A 22 -10.61 7.03 -7.10
N MET A 23 -11.71 6.38 -7.48
CA MET A 23 -11.84 5.70 -8.78
C MET A 23 -11.62 6.66 -9.95
N ASP A 24 -12.16 7.88 -9.87
CA ASP A 24 -12.00 8.90 -10.90
C ASP A 24 -10.58 9.49 -10.95
N SER A 25 -9.82 9.35 -9.86
CA SER A 25 -8.45 9.86 -9.72
C SER A 25 -7.36 8.82 -10.02
N ILE A 26 -7.72 7.58 -10.39
CA ILE A 26 -6.74 6.52 -10.65
C ILE A 26 -5.80 6.92 -11.79
N ASP A 27 -4.51 6.96 -11.49
CA ASP A 27 -3.46 7.09 -12.51
C ASP A 27 -3.24 5.73 -13.21
N VAL A 28 -3.83 5.60 -14.39
CA VAL A 28 -3.78 4.37 -15.20
C VAL A 28 -2.35 4.08 -15.69
N GLU A 29 -1.52 5.10 -15.90
CA GLU A 29 -0.12 4.92 -16.33
C GLU A 29 0.73 4.38 -15.18
N ALA A 30 0.56 4.95 -13.97
CA ALA A 30 1.21 4.44 -12.78
C ALA A 30 0.78 2.99 -12.48
N LEU A 31 -0.51 2.68 -12.62
CA LEU A 31 -1.01 1.31 -12.43
C LEU A 31 -0.44 0.34 -13.48
N SER A 32 -0.33 0.77 -14.74
CA SER A 32 0.27 -0.03 -15.80
C SER A 32 1.76 -0.26 -15.55
N THR A 33 2.46 0.73 -15.02
CA THR A 33 3.87 0.62 -14.63
C THR A 33 4.05 -0.37 -13.46
N ALA A 34 3.22 -0.27 -12.42
CA ALA A 34 3.23 -1.21 -11.30
C ALA A 34 2.96 -2.66 -11.78
N LYS A 35 1.95 -2.84 -12.62
CA LYS A 35 1.66 -4.14 -13.25
C LYS A 35 2.87 -4.68 -14.01
N LYS A 36 3.54 -3.83 -14.79
CA LYS A 36 4.72 -4.24 -15.56
C LYS A 36 5.84 -4.70 -14.65
N LEU A 37 6.13 -4.00 -13.57
CA LEU A 37 7.14 -4.40 -12.59
C LEU A 37 6.86 -5.81 -12.03
N ILE A 38 5.61 -6.10 -11.68
CA ILE A 38 5.19 -7.42 -11.16
C ILE A 38 5.39 -8.50 -12.23
N LEU A 39 4.91 -8.28 -13.45
CA LEU A 39 5.03 -9.26 -14.54
C LEU A 39 6.49 -9.50 -14.93
N ASP A 40 7.32 -8.45 -14.96
CA ASP A 40 8.77 -8.58 -15.22
C ASP A 40 9.46 -9.39 -14.12
N ALA A 41 9.08 -9.18 -12.85
CA ALA A 41 9.61 -9.98 -11.73
C ALA A 41 9.23 -11.46 -11.90
N GLU A 42 7.97 -11.77 -12.17
CA GLU A 42 7.51 -13.15 -12.41
C GLU A 42 8.26 -13.81 -13.56
N ALA A 43 8.42 -13.12 -14.70
CA ALA A 43 9.14 -13.62 -15.87
C ALA A 43 10.60 -13.96 -15.55
N ASN A 44 11.21 -13.25 -14.60
CA ASN A 44 12.59 -13.47 -14.15
C ASN A 44 12.69 -14.38 -12.92
N LYS A 45 11.60 -15.03 -12.50
CA LYS A 45 11.52 -15.88 -11.32
C LYS A 45 11.83 -15.15 -10.00
N ASN A 46 11.67 -13.86 -10.01
CA ASN A 46 11.67 -12.99 -8.83
C ASN A 46 10.32 -13.08 -8.12
N ARG A 47 10.23 -12.50 -6.94
CA ARG A 47 9.08 -12.57 -6.03
C ARG A 47 8.42 -11.21 -5.87
N VAL A 48 7.17 -11.25 -5.45
CA VAL A 48 6.45 -10.08 -4.97
C VAL A 48 6.36 -10.16 -3.45
N HIS A 49 6.75 -9.11 -2.76
CA HIS A 49 6.55 -8.96 -1.32
C HIS A 49 5.61 -7.79 -1.06
N VAL A 50 4.81 -7.89 0.00
CA VAL A 50 3.95 -6.78 0.43
C VAL A 50 4.27 -6.46 1.88
N THR A 51 4.44 -5.19 2.21
CA THR A 51 4.83 -4.74 3.55
C THR A 51 4.10 -3.47 3.97
N GLY A 52 4.00 -3.28 5.27
CA GLY A 52 3.43 -2.11 5.92
C GLY A 52 3.61 -2.20 7.43
N ILE A 53 3.37 -1.11 8.15
CA ILE A 53 3.50 -1.05 9.61
C ILE A 53 2.15 -0.81 10.26
N GLY A 54 1.83 -1.58 11.29
CA GLY A 54 0.54 -1.52 11.98
C GLY A 54 -0.62 -2.01 11.10
N LYS A 55 -1.72 -1.24 10.97
CA LYS A 55 -2.87 -1.61 10.13
C LYS A 55 -2.50 -1.87 8.66
N PRO A 56 -1.66 -1.05 8.00
CA PRO A 56 -1.12 -1.38 6.68
C PRO A 56 -0.40 -2.73 6.58
N GLY A 57 0.21 -3.23 7.67
CA GLY A 57 0.78 -4.58 7.71
C GLY A 57 -0.29 -5.68 7.57
N HIS A 58 -1.43 -5.55 8.24
CA HIS A 58 -2.54 -6.50 8.05
C HIS A 58 -3.12 -6.46 6.64
N VAL A 59 -3.19 -5.27 6.03
CA VAL A 59 -3.56 -5.12 4.62
C VAL A 59 -2.51 -5.77 3.71
N ALA A 60 -1.23 -5.66 4.05
CA ALA A 60 -0.14 -6.29 3.31
C ALA A 60 -0.27 -7.82 3.29
N GLY A 61 -0.55 -8.44 4.44
CA GLY A 61 -0.81 -9.89 4.52
C GLY A 61 -2.01 -10.31 3.67
N TYR A 62 -3.13 -9.56 3.74
CA TYR A 62 -4.29 -9.82 2.90
C TYR A 62 -3.97 -9.65 1.40
N ALA A 63 -3.28 -8.59 1.02
CA ALA A 63 -2.90 -8.33 -0.37
C ALA A 63 -1.97 -9.43 -0.93
N ALA A 64 -0.98 -9.89 -0.15
CA ALA A 64 -0.12 -11.00 -0.53
C ALA A 64 -0.92 -12.30 -0.76
N SER A 65 -1.88 -12.59 0.13
CA SER A 65 -2.78 -13.73 -0.01
C SER A 65 -3.65 -13.63 -1.27
N LEU A 66 -4.20 -12.44 -1.54
CA LEU A 66 -5.04 -12.20 -2.71
C LEU A 66 -4.25 -12.35 -4.02
N LEU A 67 -3.06 -11.76 -4.11
CA LEU A 67 -2.16 -11.92 -5.26
C LEU A 67 -1.82 -13.39 -5.50
N SER A 68 -1.48 -14.12 -4.45
CA SER A 68 -1.18 -15.56 -4.54
C SER A 68 -2.37 -16.37 -5.03
N SER A 69 -3.60 -16.02 -4.63
CA SER A 69 -4.83 -16.70 -5.07
C SER A 69 -5.16 -16.45 -6.55
N THR A 70 -4.56 -15.41 -7.14
CA THR A 70 -4.72 -15.04 -8.56
C THR A 70 -3.46 -15.35 -9.39
N ALA A 71 -2.65 -16.28 -8.93
CA ALA A 71 -1.46 -16.85 -9.59
C ALA A 71 -0.20 -15.94 -9.59
N THR A 72 -0.19 -14.83 -8.87
CA THR A 72 1.02 -14.05 -8.61
C THR A 72 1.63 -14.47 -7.28
N PRO A 73 2.77 -15.22 -7.25
CA PRO A 73 3.40 -15.63 -6.00
C PRO A 73 3.83 -14.41 -5.18
N ALA A 74 3.11 -14.14 -4.11
CA ALA A 74 3.34 -12.99 -3.25
C ALA A 74 3.43 -13.39 -1.77
N TYR A 75 4.26 -12.66 -1.01
CA TYR A 75 4.58 -12.95 0.37
C TYR A 75 4.48 -11.70 1.22
N GLU A 76 3.92 -11.84 2.42
CA GLU A 76 4.01 -10.78 3.41
C GLU A 76 5.46 -10.64 3.89
N LEU A 77 5.95 -9.40 3.95
CA LEU A 77 7.21 -9.04 4.58
C LEU A 77 6.92 -8.18 5.80
N HIS A 78 7.26 -8.66 6.99
CA HIS A 78 7.03 -7.90 8.21
C HIS A 78 7.88 -6.63 8.24
N GLY A 79 7.22 -5.47 8.27
CA GLY A 79 7.87 -4.18 8.04
C GLY A 79 8.98 -3.84 9.04
N THR A 80 8.82 -4.15 10.33
CA THR A 80 9.86 -3.88 11.33
C THR A 80 10.94 -4.95 11.36
N GLU A 81 10.61 -6.22 11.13
CA GLU A 81 11.60 -7.30 11.13
C GLU A 81 12.55 -7.23 9.92
N ALA A 82 12.17 -6.52 8.88
CA ALA A 82 13.02 -6.34 7.69
C ALA A 82 14.37 -5.71 8.04
N VAL A 83 14.42 -4.73 8.94
CA VAL A 83 15.67 -4.09 9.38
C VAL A 83 16.45 -4.95 10.41
N HIS A 84 15.82 -6.00 10.94
CA HIS A 84 16.42 -6.96 11.87
C HIS A 84 16.82 -8.30 11.22
N GLY A 85 16.91 -8.33 9.88
CA GLY A 85 17.40 -9.49 9.12
C GLY A 85 16.40 -10.10 8.14
N SER A 86 15.08 -9.90 8.32
CA SER A 86 14.08 -10.47 7.41
C SER A 86 14.15 -9.91 5.99
N SER A 87 14.82 -8.77 5.77
CA SER A 87 15.14 -8.27 4.43
C SER A 87 16.01 -9.22 3.60
N GLY A 88 16.69 -10.18 4.22
CA GLY A 88 17.46 -11.22 3.53
C GLY A 88 16.60 -12.17 2.69
N GLN A 89 15.27 -12.18 2.87
CA GLN A 89 14.36 -12.94 2.00
C GLN A 89 14.07 -12.22 0.67
N VAL A 90 14.46 -10.94 0.53
CA VAL A 90 14.26 -10.13 -0.66
C VAL A 90 15.54 -10.08 -1.48
N LEU A 91 15.46 -10.54 -2.72
CA LEU A 91 16.58 -10.66 -3.65
C LEU A 91 16.59 -9.49 -4.65
N PRO A 92 17.75 -9.21 -5.31
CA PRO A 92 17.80 -8.26 -6.39
C PRO A 92 16.80 -8.59 -7.50
N GLY A 93 16.00 -7.61 -7.89
CA GLY A 93 14.94 -7.78 -8.90
C GLY A 93 13.58 -8.16 -8.33
N ASP A 94 13.48 -8.51 -7.05
CA ASP A 94 12.18 -8.69 -6.39
C ASP A 94 11.40 -7.35 -6.37
N VAL A 95 10.08 -7.45 -6.36
CA VAL A 95 9.18 -6.30 -6.22
C VAL A 95 8.63 -6.26 -4.80
N VAL A 96 8.65 -5.09 -4.20
CA VAL A 96 8.06 -4.85 -2.88
C VAL A 96 6.97 -3.80 -2.98
N ILE A 97 5.73 -4.15 -2.64
CA ILE A 97 4.62 -3.22 -2.47
C ILE A 97 4.67 -2.72 -1.02
N ALA A 98 5.01 -1.45 -0.84
CA ALA A 98 5.11 -0.82 0.47
C ALA A 98 3.89 0.08 0.73
N ILE A 99 3.15 -0.20 1.81
CA ILE A 99 1.87 0.44 2.12
C ILE A 99 2.00 1.36 3.34
N SER A 100 1.65 2.63 3.15
CA SER A 100 1.54 3.61 4.25
C SER A 100 0.64 4.77 3.84
N ASN A 101 -0.47 4.99 4.55
CA ASN A 101 -1.38 6.09 4.22
C ASN A 101 -0.68 7.46 4.27
N SER A 102 0.09 7.75 5.33
CA SER A 102 0.85 8.99 5.43
C SER A 102 2.06 9.04 4.48
N GLY A 103 2.63 7.87 4.17
CA GLY A 103 3.89 7.74 3.44
C GLY A 103 5.13 8.26 4.19
N GLU A 104 4.99 8.53 5.51
CA GLU A 104 6.03 9.14 6.36
C GLU A 104 6.40 8.27 7.58
N THR A 105 5.92 7.02 7.63
CA THR A 105 6.21 6.10 8.74
C THR A 105 7.70 5.78 8.80
N MET A 106 8.36 6.17 9.89
CA MET A 106 9.84 6.11 10.01
C MET A 106 10.39 4.68 9.92
N GLU A 107 9.73 3.72 10.53
CA GLU A 107 10.11 2.31 10.49
C GLU A 107 10.01 1.76 9.06
N LEU A 108 8.94 2.12 8.33
CA LEU A 108 8.77 1.72 6.94
C LEU A 108 9.81 2.36 6.03
N LYS A 109 10.22 3.60 6.33
CA LYS A 109 11.30 4.28 5.62
C LYS A 109 12.60 3.49 5.73
N ALA A 110 13.02 3.14 6.94
CA ALA A 110 14.23 2.33 7.17
C ALA A 110 14.16 0.98 6.43
N THR A 111 12.99 0.35 6.45
CA THR A 111 12.73 -0.89 5.72
C THR A 111 12.88 -0.70 4.20
N VAL A 112 12.21 0.27 3.61
CA VAL A 112 12.27 0.54 2.17
C VAL A 112 13.70 0.89 1.72
N GLU A 113 14.42 1.70 2.50
CA GLU A 113 15.83 2.01 2.21
C GLU A 113 16.72 0.75 2.20
N THR A 114 16.48 -0.17 3.14
CA THR A 114 17.20 -1.45 3.21
C THR A 114 16.88 -2.33 2.00
N LEU A 115 15.60 -2.44 1.63
CA LEU A 115 15.15 -3.25 0.50
C LEU A 115 15.67 -2.71 -0.84
N LYS A 116 15.71 -1.39 -1.00
CA LYS A 116 16.33 -0.75 -2.18
C LYS A 116 17.83 -1.05 -2.28
N LYS A 117 18.55 -1.06 -1.15
CA LYS A 117 19.96 -1.47 -1.13
C LYS A 117 20.15 -2.93 -1.52
N ASN A 118 19.19 -3.80 -1.22
CA ASN A 118 19.17 -5.19 -1.65
C ASN A 118 18.81 -5.35 -3.14
N GLY A 119 18.48 -4.27 -3.85
CA GLY A 119 18.17 -4.29 -5.28
C GLY A 119 16.70 -4.56 -5.60
N ALA A 120 15.80 -4.45 -4.62
CA ALA A 120 14.37 -4.55 -4.85
C ALA A 120 13.81 -3.34 -5.60
N LYS A 121 12.73 -3.58 -6.36
CA LYS A 121 11.88 -2.54 -6.95
C LYS A 121 10.72 -2.22 -6.00
N ILE A 122 10.43 -0.94 -5.81
CA ILE A 122 9.43 -0.49 -4.85
C ILE A 122 8.20 0.06 -5.57
N ILE A 123 7.04 -0.54 -5.30
CA ILE A 123 5.73 0.03 -5.61
C ILE A 123 5.23 0.69 -4.32
N ALA A 124 5.18 2.01 -4.31
CA ALA A 124 4.63 2.77 -3.18
C ALA A 124 3.10 2.80 -3.26
N LEU A 125 2.41 2.39 -2.21
CA LEU A 125 0.96 2.60 -2.05
C LEU A 125 0.73 3.55 -0.88
N THR A 126 0.28 4.77 -1.17
CA THR A 126 0.14 5.83 -0.17
C THR A 126 -1.04 6.76 -0.46
N GLY A 127 -1.57 7.40 0.57
CA GLY A 127 -2.60 8.44 0.43
C GLY A 127 -2.04 9.83 0.07
N LYS A 128 -0.70 10.01 0.08
CA LYS A 128 -0.06 11.33 -0.06
C LYS A 128 0.96 11.33 -1.21
N PRO A 129 0.67 12.01 -2.35
CA PRO A 129 1.55 12.03 -3.51
C PRO A 129 2.90 12.70 -3.23
N GLU A 130 2.95 13.66 -2.30
CA GLU A 130 4.18 14.37 -1.93
C GLU A 130 4.99 13.70 -0.84
N SER A 131 4.53 12.56 -0.30
CA SER A 131 5.19 11.85 0.78
C SER A 131 6.56 11.30 0.38
N TRP A 132 7.37 11.03 1.41
CA TRP A 132 8.66 10.37 1.22
C TRP A 132 8.50 9.02 0.48
N LEU A 133 7.52 8.21 0.87
CA LEU A 133 7.30 6.89 0.27
C LEU A 133 6.97 6.99 -1.22
N ALA A 134 6.09 7.93 -1.60
CA ALA A 134 5.76 8.17 -3.01
C ALA A 134 7.00 8.52 -3.84
N LYS A 135 7.88 9.37 -3.30
CA LYS A 135 9.13 9.81 -3.96
C LYS A 135 10.22 8.73 -3.97
N ALA A 136 10.20 7.84 -3.00
CA ALA A 136 11.16 6.74 -2.88
C ALA A 136 10.82 5.54 -3.77
N GLY A 137 9.56 5.37 -4.17
CA GLY A 137 9.11 4.29 -5.03
C GLY A 137 9.64 4.38 -6.47
N ASP A 138 9.78 3.24 -7.13
CA ASP A 138 9.97 3.18 -8.60
C ASP A 138 8.67 3.58 -9.32
N VAL A 139 7.53 3.39 -8.67
CA VAL A 139 6.21 3.90 -9.03
C VAL A 139 5.40 4.14 -7.77
N ALA A 140 4.52 5.15 -7.79
CA ALA A 140 3.61 5.44 -6.70
C ALA A 140 2.14 5.29 -7.13
N LEU A 141 1.39 4.52 -6.38
CA LEU A 141 -0.07 4.39 -6.49
C LEU A 141 -0.70 5.21 -5.36
N ILE A 142 -1.52 6.18 -5.75
CA ILE A 142 -2.13 7.09 -4.77
C ILE A 142 -3.55 6.63 -4.46
N ALA A 143 -3.79 6.32 -3.18
CA ALA A 143 -5.07 5.87 -2.66
C ALA A 143 -5.42 6.65 -1.39
N GLY A 144 -5.56 7.96 -1.52
CA GLY A 144 -5.95 8.85 -0.44
C GLY A 144 -7.45 9.09 -0.38
N VAL A 145 -7.92 9.54 0.78
CA VAL A 145 -9.28 10.04 0.97
C VAL A 145 -9.21 11.52 1.39
N ALA A 146 -10.18 12.31 0.95
CA ALA A 146 -10.29 13.72 1.34
C ALA A 146 -10.99 13.88 2.70
N GLN A 147 -11.88 12.94 3.05
CA GLN A 147 -12.65 12.92 4.28
C GLN A 147 -12.77 11.51 4.84
N GLU A 148 -12.61 11.36 6.14
CA GLU A 148 -12.90 10.12 6.85
C GLU A 148 -14.40 9.95 7.11
N GLY A 149 -14.84 8.70 7.31
CA GLY A 149 -16.26 8.33 7.35
C GLY A 149 -17.03 8.76 8.60
N ASP A 150 -16.48 9.61 9.46
CA ASP A 150 -17.17 10.10 10.65
C ASP A 150 -16.97 11.60 10.90
N SER A 151 -17.78 12.18 11.78
CA SER A 151 -17.72 13.59 12.15
C SER A 151 -16.41 14.02 12.82
N MET A 152 -15.62 13.08 13.35
CA MET A 152 -14.32 13.36 13.94
C MET A 152 -13.20 13.41 12.90
N ASN A 153 -13.46 12.99 11.69
CA ASN A 153 -12.50 12.94 10.57
C ASN A 153 -11.16 12.27 10.94
N LYS A 154 -11.25 11.17 11.71
CA LYS A 154 -10.08 10.43 12.18
C LYS A 154 -9.88 9.11 11.43
N PRO A 155 -8.68 8.84 10.89
CA PRO A 155 -8.38 7.58 10.25
C PRO A 155 -8.38 6.39 11.26
N PRO A 156 -8.61 5.16 10.81
CA PRO A 156 -9.07 4.81 9.48
C PRO A 156 -10.59 4.59 9.46
N ARG A 157 -11.31 5.41 8.75
CA ARG A 157 -12.76 5.21 8.55
C ARG A 157 -13.10 5.00 7.08
N ALA A 158 -12.38 5.67 6.20
CA ALA A 158 -12.41 5.47 4.76
C ALA A 158 -11.00 5.25 4.19
N SER A 159 -9.94 5.70 4.91
CA SER A 159 -8.53 5.44 4.58
C SER A 159 -8.03 4.10 5.15
N ILE A 160 -6.85 3.67 4.67
CA ILE A 160 -6.11 2.50 5.18
C ILE A 160 -5.28 2.88 6.43
#